data_2ca72ff61751d90ec769e5dd5acd2848
#
_entry.id   2ca72ff61751d90ec769e5dd5acd2848
#
_cell.length_a   1.000
_cell.length_b   1.000
_cell.length_c   1.000
_cell.angle_alpha   90.00
_cell.angle_beta   90.00
_cell.angle_gamma   90.00
#
_symmetry.space_group_name_H-M   'P 1'
#
loop_
_entity.id
_entity.type
_entity.pdbx_description
1 polymer ?
#
loop_
_entity_poly.entity_id
_entity_poly.type
_entity_poly.pdbx_seq_one_letter_code
_entity_poly.pdbx_strand_id
1 'polypeptide(L)'
;MITLEEIIIKRGDIEKIYRSDIALTLWRAVNKSVNNNQNPLYPDLKEKELPNGRIRLADVSTYDVKGVAYVKSEESRGTSLSNIDGLFGHKNWDYIVIPKGTFVPKELIITKDHFIAKKKSWHYSISPNFDMPVSQFLTALDKLAFNAKIKIKVKSHG
;
A
#
# COMPACT_ATOMS: atom_id res chain seq x y z
N MET A 1 -11.24 -19.67 4.46
CA MET A 1 -11.03 -18.40 3.74
C MET A 1 -9.75 -18.52 2.92
N ILE A 2 -9.85 -18.29 1.60
CA ILE A 2 -8.69 -18.32 0.72
C ILE A 2 -8.05 -16.92 0.73
N THR A 3 -6.75 -16.87 1.03
CA THR A 3 -5.99 -15.62 1.01
C THR A 3 -5.34 -15.40 -0.34
N LEU A 4 -5.01 -14.15 -0.66
CA LEU A 4 -4.27 -13.80 -1.86
C LEU A 4 -2.89 -14.48 -1.85
N GLU A 5 -2.26 -14.55 -0.68
CA GLU A 5 -0.99 -15.25 -0.48
C GLU A 5 -1.09 -16.72 -0.92
N GLU A 6 -2.13 -17.43 -0.48
CA GLU A 6 -2.35 -18.83 -0.86
C GLU A 6 -2.51 -19.00 -2.37
N ILE A 7 -3.23 -18.07 -3.02
CA ILE A 7 -3.43 -18.08 -4.48
C ILE A 7 -2.10 -17.94 -5.20
N ILE A 8 -1.27 -16.98 -4.78
CA ILE A 8 0.04 -16.71 -5.38
C ILE A 8 1.00 -17.89 -5.16
N ILE A 9 0.99 -18.47 -3.97
CA ILE A 9 1.83 -19.64 -3.63
C ILE A 9 1.44 -20.84 -4.50
N LYS A 10 0.15 -21.10 -4.64
CA LYS A 10 -0.36 -22.21 -5.46
C LYS A 10 0.05 -22.07 -6.92
N ARG A 11 0.18 -20.85 -7.39
CA ARG A 11 0.62 -20.53 -8.74
C ARG A 11 2.13 -20.69 -8.95
N GLY A 12 2.90 -20.85 -7.86
CA GLY A 12 4.35 -20.98 -7.89
C GLY A 12 5.12 -19.67 -7.87
N ASP A 13 4.47 -18.52 -7.70
CA ASP A 13 5.08 -17.19 -7.74
C ASP A 13 5.58 -16.70 -6.37
N ILE A 14 6.18 -17.59 -5.59
CA ILE A 14 6.63 -17.29 -4.20
C ILE A 14 7.56 -16.07 -4.15
N GLU A 15 8.35 -15.84 -5.19
CA GLU A 15 9.29 -14.72 -5.26
C GLU A 15 8.62 -13.35 -5.25
N LYS A 16 7.30 -13.30 -5.51
CA LYS A 16 6.54 -12.05 -5.61
C LYS A 16 5.93 -11.59 -4.30
N ILE A 17 6.11 -12.35 -3.20
CA ILE A 17 5.42 -12.04 -1.95
C ILE A 17 6.37 -11.92 -0.77
N TYR A 18 5.99 -11.06 0.17
CA TYR A 18 6.59 -10.95 1.50
C TYR A 18 5.53 -11.30 2.54
N ARG A 19 5.81 -12.29 3.39
CA ARG A 19 4.86 -12.86 4.33
C ARG A 19 5.02 -12.35 5.76
N SER A 20 6.21 -12.54 6.33
CA SER A 20 6.46 -12.23 7.74
C SER A 20 7.32 -10.98 7.90
N ASP A 21 8.36 -10.87 7.11
CA ASP A 21 9.19 -9.68 7.07
C ASP A 21 9.66 -9.41 5.64
N ILE A 22 9.94 -8.16 5.34
CA ILE A 22 10.37 -7.77 4.01
C ILE A 22 11.88 -7.98 3.84
N ALA A 23 12.27 -8.48 2.65
CA ALA A 23 13.65 -8.84 2.35
C ALA A 23 14.52 -7.66 1.92
N LEU A 24 13.91 -6.51 1.65
CA LEU A 24 14.60 -5.28 1.25
C LEU A 24 13.84 -4.04 1.71
N THR A 25 14.53 -2.92 1.73
CA THR A 25 13.90 -1.64 2.08
C THR A 25 13.00 -1.17 0.93
N LEU A 26 11.79 -0.76 1.27
CA LEU A 26 10.80 -0.23 0.34
C LEU A 26 10.45 1.22 0.68
N TRP A 27 9.99 1.97 -0.32
CA TRP A 27 9.75 3.40 -0.22
C TRP A 27 8.34 3.74 -0.68
N ARG A 28 7.64 4.55 0.11
CA ARG A 28 6.31 5.08 -0.23
C ARG A 28 6.47 6.55 -0.61
N ALA A 29 6.18 6.89 -1.86
CA ALA A 29 6.17 8.28 -2.31
C ALA A 29 4.88 8.96 -1.87
N VAL A 30 4.99 10.13 -1.26
CA VAL A 30 3.85 10.95 -0.83
C VAL A 30 4.00 12.34 -1.44
N ASN A 31 2.99 12.80 -2.17
CA ASN A 31 3.02 14.12 -2.75
C ASN A 31 3.00 15.18 -1.64
N LYS A 32 3.90 16.18 -1.73
CA LYS A 32 4.01 17.24 -0.71
C LYS A 32 2.74 18.09 -0.58
N SER A 33 1.89 18.11 -1.61
CA SER A 33 0.61 18.82 -1.58
C SER A 33 -0.44 18.12 -0.72
N VAL A 34 -0.23 16.85 -0.39
CA VAL A 34 -1.15 16.11 0.47
C VAL A 34 -1.00 16.60 1.90
N ASN A 35 -2.03 17.28 2.39
CA ASN A 35 -2.04 17.87 3.72
C ASN A 35 -3.10 17.18 4.58
N ASN A 36 -2.84 15.93 4.92
CA ASN A 36 -3.70 15.19 5.84
C ASN A 36 -2.85 14.58 6.96
N ASN A 37 -3.52 14.27 8.08
CA ASN A 37 -2.87 13.67 9.26
C ASN A 37 -3.04 12.16 9.28
N GLN A 38 -3.24 11.57 8.13
CA GLN A 38 -3.46 10.14 8.00
C GLN A 38 -2.14 9.39 7.86
N ASN A 39 -2.19 8.10 8.16
CA ASN A 39 -1.09 7.19 7.87
C ASN A 39 -0.75 7.26 6.36
N PRO A 40 0.50 7.57 6.00
CA PRO A 40 0.88 7.67 4.59
C PRO A 40 0.76 6.34 3.82
N LEU A 41 0.59 5.23 4.52
CA LEU A 41 0.37 3.92 3.89
C LEU A 41 -1.09 3.69 3.48
N TYR A 42 -2.02 4.58 3.85
CA TYR A 42 -3.42 4.44 3.44
C TYR A 42 -3.54 4.63 1.92
N PRO A 43 -4.23 3.72 1.22
CA PRO A 43 -4.49 3.87 -0.20
C PRO A 43 -5.69 4.79 -0.44
N ASP A 44 -5.84 5.24 -1.69
CA ASP A 44 -7.06 5.90 -2.12
C ASP A 44 -8.16 4.85 -2.31
N LEU A 45 -9.28 5.06 -1.63
CA LEU A 45 -10.43 4.14 -1.67
C LEU A 45 -11.54 4.63 -2.60
N LYS A 46 -11.39 5.81 -3.19
CA LYS A 46 -12.38 6.43 -4.07
C LYS A 46 -11.74 6.91 -5.36
N GLU A 47 -12.52 6.84 -6.45
CA GLU A 47 -12.13 7.45 -7.71
C GLU A 47 -12.02 8.97 -7.56
N LYS A 48 -11.11 9.57 -8.31
CA LYS A 48 -10.92 11.03 -8.35
C LYS A 48 -10.91 11.51 -9.79
N GLU A 49 -11.65 12.59 -10.05
CA GLU A 49 -11.55 13.29 -11.32
C GLU A 49 -10.34 14.23 -11.26
N LEU A 50 -9.43 14.08 -12.22
CA LEU A 50 -8.26 14.94 -12.35
C LEU A 50 -8.59 16.20 -13.13
N PRO A 51 -7.78 17.29 -12.96
CA PRO A 51 -8.04 18.56 -13.69
C PRO A 51 -8.10 18.42 -15.21
N ASN A 52 -7.47 17.40 -15.78
CA ASN A 52 -7.48 17.13 -17.22
C ASN A 52 -8.69 16.30 -17.68
N GLY A 53 -9.66 16.04 -16.80
CA GLY A 53 -10.85 15.25 -17.09
C GLY A 53 -10.66 13.73 -16.99
N ARG A 54 -9.45 13.27 -16.73
CA ARG A 54 -9.18 11.84 -16.52
C ARG A 54 -9.69 11.41 -15.15
N ILE A 55 -10.15 10.17 -15.06
CA ILE A 55 -10.56 9.57 -13.79
C ILE A 55 -9.41 8.71 -13.27
N ARG A 56 -8.94 9.02 -12.06
CA ARG A 56 -8.00 8.18 -11.35
C ARG A 56 -8.79 7.14 -10.56
N LEU A 57 -8.58 5.87 -10.87
CA LEU A 57 -9.23 4.77 -10.17
C LEU A 57 -8.73 4.67 -8.74
N ALA A 58 -9.56 4.12 -7.86
CA ALA A 58 -9.17 3.79 -6.50
C ALA A 58 -8.01 2.78 -6.50
N ASP A 59 -7.12 2.87 -5.52
CA ASP A 59 -6.01 1.93 -5.37
C ASP A 59 -6.50 0.53 -5.00
N VAL A 60 -7.59 0.47 -4.25
CA VAL A 60 -8.22 -0.78 -3.80
C VAL A 60 -9.72 -0.66 -4.09
N SER A 61 -10.30 -1.73 -4.65
CA SER A 61 -11.75 -1.78 -4.87
C SER A 61 -12.49 -1.99 -3.54
N THR A 62 -13.64 -1.35 -3.40
CA THR A 62 -14.50 -1.50 -2.22
C THR A 62 -15.89 -1.92 -2.65
N TYR A 63 -16.58 -2.59 -1.74
CA TYR A 63 -17.98 -3.00 -1.94
C TYR A 63 -18.69 -3.01 -0.60
N ASP A 64 -20.01 -2.95 -0.65
CA ASP A 64 -20.84 -2.86 0.55
C ASP A 64 -21.44 -4.21 0.90
N VAL A 65 -21.38 -4.59 2.17
CA VAL A 65 -22.01 -5.78 2.71
C VAL A 65 -22.89 -5.37 3.89
N LYS A 66 -24.18 -5.33 3.70
CA LYS A 66 -25.16 -4.95 4.74
C LYS A 66 -24.80 -3.63 5.44
N GLY A 67 -24.43 -2.62 4.65
CA GLY A 67 -24.09 -1.29 5.16
C GLY A 67 -22.66 -1.13 5.64
N VAL A 68 -21.81 -2.16 5.54
CA VAL A 68 -20.40 -2.12 5.93
C VAL A 68 -19.53 -2.15 4.67
N ALA A 69 -18.64 -1.18 4.52
CA ALA A 69 -17.72 -1.15 3.40
C ALA A 69 -16.58 -2.16 3.60
N TYR A 70 -16.35 -2.99 2.57
CA TYR A 70 -15.28 -3.98 2.52
C TYR A 70 -14.25 -3.62 1.46
N VAL A 71 -13.00 -3.96 1.70
CA VAL A 71 -11.96 -3.93 0.67
C VAL A 71 -11.88 -5.29 -0.01
N LYS A 72 -11.66 -5.26 -1.33
CA LYS A 72 -11.50 -6.48 -2.12
C LYS A 72 -10.02 -6.83 -2.23
N SER A 73 -9.69 -8.10 -1.99
CA SER A 73 -8.33 -8.61 -2.15
C SER A 73 -8.06 -8.92 -3.61
N GLU A 74 -7.19 -8.14 -4.24
CA GLU A 74 -6.78 -8.30 -5.63
C GLU A 74 -5.28 -8.11 -5.75
N GLU A 75 -4.64 -8.95 -6.57
CA GLU A 75 -3.20 -8.85 -6.80
C GLU A 75 -2.86 -7.52 -7.46
N SER A 76 -1.78 -6.88 -7.01
CA SER A 76 -1.29 -5.59 -7.52
C SER A 76 -2.24 -4.41 -7.31
N ARG A 77 -3.23 -4.56 -6.45
CA ARG A 77 -4.17 -3.50 -6.07
C ARG A 77 -3.98 -3.15 -4.61
N GLY A 78 -3.40 -1.97 -4.34
CA GLY A 78 -3.13 -1.54 -2.98
C GLY A 78 -2.28 -0.27 -2.94
N THR A 79 -1.62 -0.06 -1.81
CA THR A 79 -0.70 1.07 -1.63
C THR A 79 0.58 0.83 -2.42
N SER A 80 0.92 1.76 -3.31
CA SER A 80 2.11 1.66 -4.18
C SER A 80 3.39 1.93 -3.42
N LEU A 81 4.39 1.06 -3.64
CA LEU A 81 5.75 1.20 -3.10
C LEU A 81 6.76 1.01 -4.23
N SER A 82 8.00 1.42 -3.98
CA SER A 82 9.12 1.16 -4.89
C SER A 82 10.33 0.67 -4.11
N ASN A 83 11.27 0.07 -4.82
CA ASN A 83 12.52 -0.42 -4.23
C ASN A 83 13.64 0.63 -4.25
N ILE A 84 13.36 1.84 -4.73
CA ILE A 84 14.36 2.92 -4.76
C ILE A 84 13.82 4.18 -4.08
N ASP A 85 14.71 4.90 -3.42
CA ASP A 85 14.43 6.22 -2.88
C ASP A 85 14.38 7.24 -4.02
N GLY A 86 13.48 8.21 -3.91
CA GLY A 86 13.45 9.33 -4.86
C GLY A 86 12.91 9.02 -6.24
N LEU A 87 12.04 7.99 -6.38
CA LEU A 87 11.49 7.53 -7.67
C LEU A 87 10.99 8.67 -8.58
N PHE A 88 10.32 9.68 -8.00
CA PHE A 88 9.75 10.82 -8.72
C PHE A 88 10.50 12.13 -8.44
N GLY A 89 11.74 12.06 -7.92
CA GLY A 89 12.49 13.24 -7.49
C GLY A 89 12.03 13.73 -6.13
N HIS A 90 12.65 14.83 -5.65
CA HIS A 90 12.38 15.37 -4.31
C HIS A 90 11.69 16.73 -4.32
N LYS A 91 11.42 17.29 -5.48
CA LYS A 91 10.78 18.60 -5.61
C LYS A 91 9.35 18.60 -5.07
N ASN A 92 8.53 17.63 -5.52
CA ASN A 92 7.12 17.56 -5.19
C ASN A 92 6.75 16.33 -4.35
N TRP A 93 7.74 15.52 -3.96
CA TRP A 93 7.50 14.24 -3.30
C TRP A 93 8.37 14.06 -2.07
N ASP A 94 7.77 13.56 -1.00
CA ASP A 94 8.44 13.02 0.17
C ASP A 94 8.42 11.50 0.09
N TYR A 95 9.31 10.84 0.82
CA TYR A 95 9.44 9.39 0.80
C TYR A 95 9.43 8.84 2.21
N ILE A 96 8.53 7.89 2.44
CA ILE A 96 8.41 7.17 3.70
C ILE A 96 9.10 5.83 3.51
N VAL A 97 10.00 5.49 4.41
CA VAL A 97 10.78 4.25 4.33
C VAL A 97 10.10 3.14 5.13
N ILE A 98 10.02 1.96 4.51
CA ILE A 98 9.68 0.71 5.19
C ILE A 98 10.97 -0.11 5.21
N PRO A 99 11.67 -0.17 6.36
CA PRO A 99 12.98 -0.81 6.41
C PRO A 99 12.92 -2.31 6.15
N LYS A 100 13.99 -2.84 5.57
CA LYS A 100 14.19 -4.29 5.50
C LYS A 100 14.00 -4.90 6.89
N GLY A 101 13.31 -6.03 6.96
CA GLY A 101 13.03 -6.73 8.21
C GLY A 101 11.75 -6.29 8.91
N THR A 102 11.01 -5.32 8.35
CA THR A 102 9.73 -4.91 8.94
C THR A 102 8.73 -6.06 8.85
N PHE A 103 8.07 -6.36 9.97
CA PHE A 103 7.06 -7.42 10.03
C PHE A 103 5.75 -6.96 9.39
N VAL A 104 5.23 -7.80 8.49
CA VAL A 104 3.97 -7.54 7.76
C VAL A 104 2.83 -8.27 8.47
N PRO A 105 1.80 -7.54 8.95
CA PRO A 105 0.62 -8.18 9.55
C PRO A 105 -0.04 -9.18 8.59
N LYS A 106 -0.65 -10.23 9.14
CA LYS A 106 -1.29 -11.31 8.35
C LYS A 106 -2.45 -10.83 7.48
N GLU A 107 -3.06 -9.70 7.83
CA GLU A 107 -4.15 -9.09 7.06
C GLU A 107 -3.65 -8.46 5.76
N LEU A 108 -2.34 -8.28 5.64
CA LEU A 108 -1.71 -7.62 4.50
C LEU A 108 -0.83 -8.59 3.73
N ILE A 109 -0.59 -8.26 2.47
CA ILE A 109 0.42 -8.91 1.65
C ILE A 109 1.14 -7.84 0.85
N ILE A 110 2.48 -7.97 0.73
CA ILE A 110 3.27 -7.11 -0.14
C ILE A 110 3.68 -7.94 -1.34
N THR A 111 3.33 -7.46 -2.54
CA THR A 111 3.65 -8.14 -3.79
C THR A 111 4.62 -7.34 -4.63
N LYS A 112 5.54 -8.04 -5.29
CA LYS A 112 6.43 -7.50 -6.31
C LYS A 112 5.70 -7.59 -7.65
N ASP A 113 5.35 -6.45 -8.24
CA ASP A 113 4.38 -6.41 -9.32
C ASP A 113 5.02 -6.40 -10.71
N HIS A 114 5.70 -5.30 -11.05
CA HIS A 114 6.29 -5.14 -12.37
C HIS A 114 7.52 -4.23 -12.34
N PHE A 115 8.38 -4.38 -13.35
CA PHE A 115 9.58 -3.58 -13.51
C PHE A 115 9.26 -2.33 -14.34
N ILE A 116 9.69 -1.17 -13.85
CA ILE A 116 9.54 0.10 -14.55
C ILE A 116 10.88 0.43 -15.21
N ALA A 117 11.00 0.09 -16.50
CA ALA A 117 12.24 0.23 -17.26
C ALA A 117 12.77 1.68 -17.25
N LYS A 118 11.88 2.65 -17.41
CA LYS A 118 12.19 4.07 -17.44
C LYS A 118 12.89 4.57 -16.18
N LYS A 119 12.54 3.97 -15.02
CA LYS A 119 13.08 4.33 -13.72
C LYS A 119 14.06 3.30 -13.17
N LYS A 120 14.26 2.19 -13.86
CA LYS A 120 15.08 1.05 -13.43
C LYS A 120 14.71 0.61 -12.01
N SER A 121 13.41 0.50 -11.76
CA SER A 121 12.87 0.17 -10.45
C SER A 121 11.73 -0.83 -10.54
N TRP A 122 11.44 -1.47 -9.41
CA TRP A 122 10.29 -2.38 -9.30
C TRP A 122 9.16 -1.71 -8.53
N HIS A 123 7.95 -1.92 -9.04
CA HIS A 123 6.72 -1.52 -8.36
C HIS A 123 6.28 -2.63 -7.42
N TYR A 124 5.93 -2.25 -6.19
CA TYR A 124 5.38 -3.14 -5.18
C TYR A 124 4.03 -2.61 -4.71
N SER A 125 3.18 -3.49 -4.18
CA SER A 125 1.89 -3.09 -3.60
C SER A 125 1.67 -3.72 -2.24
N ILE A 126 1.08 -2.94 -1.33
CA ILE A 126 0.51 -3.46 -0.09
C ILE A 126 -0.98 -3.67 -0.34
N SER A 127 -1.41 -4.91 -0.36
CA SER A 127 -2.81 -5.27 -0.66
C SER A 127 -3.45 -5.97 0.53
N PRO A 128 -4.79 -5.92 0.64
CA PRO A 128 -5.46 -6.79 1.60
C PRO A 128 -5.26 -8.25 1.18
N ASN A 129 -4.88 -9.09 2.15
CA ASN A 129 -4.59 -10.51 1.89
C ASN A 129 -5.87 -11.35 1.73
N PHE A 130 -6.99 -10.80 2.16
CA PHE A 130 -8.33 -11.36 1.99
C PHE A 130 -9.33 -10.21 2.07
N ASP A 131 -10.55 -10.45 1.60
CA ASP A 131 -11.61 -9.44 1.72
C ASP A 131 -11.93 -9.21 3.20
N MET A 132 -12.03 -7.93 3.59
CA MET A 132 -12.26 -7.55 4.97
C MET A 132 -12.91 -6.16 5.05
N PRO A 133 -13.54 -5.81 6.18
CA PRO A 133 -14.01 -4.44 6.38
C PRO A 133 -12.88 -3.42 6.20
N VAL A 134 -13.19 -2.27 5.62
CA VAL A 134 -12.21 -1.18 5.42
C VAL A 134 -11.50 -0.85 6.72
N SER A 135 -12.24 -0.77 7.83
CA SER A 135 -11.65 -0.45 9.16
C SER A 135 -10.58 -1.45 9.57
N GLN A 136 -10.77 -2.73 9.30
CA GLN A 136 -9.78 -3.77 9.61
C GLN A 136 -8.52 -3.61 8.75
N PHE A 137 -8.69 -3.29 7.47
CA PHE A 137 -7.58 -3.05 6.57
C PHE A 137 -6.75 -1.84 7.01
N LEU A 138 -7.41 -0.73 7.33
CA LEU A 138 -6.73 0.48 7.80
C LEU A 138 -6.00 0.23 9.13
N THR A 139 -6.60 -0.53 10.05
CA THR A 139 -5.94 -0.91 11.31
C THR A 139 -4.69 -1.74 11.06
N ALA A 140 -4.74 -2.65 10.09
CA ALA A 140 -3.56 -3.45 9.71
C ALA A 140 -2.45 -2.56 9.12
N LEU A 141 -2.80 -1.55 8.32
CA LEU A 141 -1.85 -0.58 7.80
C LEU A 141 -1.23 0.27 8.91
N ASP A 142 -2.01 0.62 9.92
CA ASP A 142 -1.49 1.33 11.12
C ASP A 142 -0.46 0.46 11.85
N LYS A 143 -0.73 -0.84 11.95
CA LYS A 143 0.18 -1.80 12.57
C LYS A 143 1.48 -1.93 11.76
N LEU A 144 1.39 -1.97 10.43
CA LEU A 144 2.58 -1.99 9.58
C LEU A 144 3.39 -0.71 9.75
N ALA A 145 2.75 0.46 9.79
CA ALA A 145 3.42 1.73 10.01
C ALA A 145 4.13 1.76 11.38
N PHE A 146 3.50 1.24 12.40
CA PHE A 146 4.11 1.12 13.72
C PHE A 146 5.34 0.20 13.69
N ASN A 147 5.24 -0.94 13.03
CA ASN A 147 6.34 -1.89 12.90
C ASN A 147 7.53 -1.29 12.13
N ALA A 148 7.25 -0.46 11.15
CA ALA A 148 8.26 0.24 10.35
C ALA A 148 8.77 1.53 11.02
N LYS A 149 8.24 1.88 12.18
CA LYS A 149 8.56 3.12 12.92
C LYS A 149 8.29 4.39 12.12
N ILE A 150 7.21 4.37 11.34
CA ILE A 150 6.78 5.53 10.57
C ILE A 150 6.07 6.51 11.52
N LYS A 151 6.53 7.77 11.50
CA LYS A 151 5.89 8.83 12.29
C LYS A 151 4.67 9.35 11.52
N ILE A 152 3.52 9.26 12.15
CA ILE A 152 2.28 9.82 11.61
C ILE A 152 2.14 11.22 12.23
N LYS A 153 2.03 12.25 11.36
CA LYS A 153 1.82 13.61 11.84
C LYS A 153 0.42 13.72 12.44
N VAL A 154 0.37 14.01 13.73
CA VAL A 154 -0.90 14.27 14.43
C VAL A 154 -1.16 15.77 14.36
N LYS A 155 -2.41 16.14 14.00
CA LYS A 155 -2.81 17.53 13.97
C LYS A 155 -2.69 18.09 15.39
N SER A 156 -1.87 19.12 15.58
CA SER A 156 -1.80 19.80 16.88
C SER A 156 -3.12 20.53 17.12
N HIS A 157 -3.78 20.17 18.21
CA HIS A 157 -4.90 20.91 18.73
C HIS A 157 -4.33 22.11 19.53
N GLY A 158 -4.29 23.23 18.88
CA GLY A 158 -3.83 24.40 19.59
C GLY A 158 -4.47 25.63 19.08
#